data_116395d156c806a58f16ce8d943ae6ac
#
_entry.id   116395d156c806a58f16ce8d943ae6ac
#
_cell.length_a   1.000
_cell.length_b   1.000
_cell.length_c   1.000
_cell.angle_alpha   90.00
_cell.angle_beta   90.00
_cell.angle_gamma   90.00
#
_symmetry.space_group_name_H-M   'P 1'
#
loop_
_entity.id
_entity.type
_entity.pdbx_description
1 polymer ?
#
loop_
_entity_poly.entity_id
_entity_poly.type
_entity_poly.pdbx_seq_one_letter_code
_entity_poly.pdbx_strand_id
1 'polypeptide(L)'
;ERSHVPVMLCLDVGHGYIRSKDPRDHDPYAWLGELGHLSPAVHMQQTDGKGSRHWPFTEEYNKMGIIVAEKVFETIEKTGVKKTVIVFEFFFSSHAIPEEGALDNLKRSVVYWQEAHHRVYG
;
A
#
# COMPACT_ATOMS: atom_id res chain seq x y z
N GLU A 1 37.03 3.42 -12.42
CA GLU A 1 35.75 2.65 -12.40
C GLU A 1 34.58 3.62 -12.21
N ARG A 2 33.59 3.52 -13.07
CA ARG A 2 32.33 4.27 -12.87
C ARG A 2 31.49 3.55 -11.85
N SER A 3 31.06 4.24 -10.80
CA SER A 3 30.09 3.70 -9.85
C SER A 3 28.74 3.47 -10.56
N HIS A 4 28.14 2.31 -10.35
CA HIS A 4 26.82 1.99 -10.88
C HIS A 4 25.77 2.32 -9.80
N VAL A 5 24.95 3.32 -10.09
CA VAL A 5 23.82 3.67 -9.22
C VAL A 5 22.55 3.07 -9.79
N PRO A 6 21.92 2.10 -9.13
CA PRO A 6 20.66 1.53 -9.60
C PRO A 6 19.54 2.56 -9.46
N VAL A 7 18.64 2.59 -10.44
CA VAL A 7 17.40 3.37 -10.38
C VAL A 7 16.26 2.40 -10.18
N MET A 8 15.53 2.56 -9.09
CA MET A 8 14.40 1.73 -8.70
C MET A 8 13.17 2.60 -8.44
N LEU A 9 12.01 1.96 -8.33
CA LEU A 9 10.77 2.61 -7.94
C LEU A 9 10.55 2.54 -6.44
N CYS A 10 9.72 3.44 -5.93
CA CYS A 10 9.00 3.28 -4.67
C CYS A 10 7.53 3.50 -5.00
N LEU A 11 6.80 2.43 -5.24
CA LEU A 11 5.37 2.49 -5.54
C LEU A 11 4.58 2.93 -4.31
N ASP A 12 3.52 3.70 -4.54
CA ASP A 12 2.53 4.03 -3.52
C ASP A 12 1.15 3.58 -4.03
N VAL A 13 0.46 2.77 -3.25
CA VAL A 13 -0.83 2.19 -3.65
C VAL A 13 -1.99 3.19 -3.62
N GLY A 14 -1.81 4.34 -2.97
CA GLY A 14 -2.85 5.37 -2.85
C GLY A 14 -2.78 6.47 -3.88
N HIS A 15 -1.73 6.52 -4.71
CA HIS A 15 -1.50 7.62 -5.66
C HIS A 15 -2.01 7.33 -7.08
N GLY A 16 -2.74 6.24 -7.30
CA GLY A 16 -3.37 5.92 -8.58
C GLY A 16 -4.60 6.76 -8.93
N TYR A 17 -4.99 7.73 -8.09
CA TYR A 17 -6.09 8.65 -8.40
C TYR A 17 -5.63 9.73 -9.38
N ILE A 18 -5.77 9.41 -10.65
CA ILE A 18 -5.42 10.30 -11.77
C ILE A 18 -6.60 10.44 -12.73
N ARG A 19 -6.56 11.44 -13.60
CA ARG A 19 -7.63 11.69 -14.59
C ARG A 19 -7.43 10.87 -15.88
N SER A 20 -7.05 9.61 -15.75
CA SER A 20 -6.96 8.70 -16.89
C SER A 20 -8.31 8.07 -17.19
N LYS A 21 -8.53 7.75 -18.46
CA LYS A 21 -9.69 6.96 -18.92
C LYS A 21 -9.40 5.46 -18.92
N ASP A 22 -8.13 5.07 -18.76
CA ASP A 22 -7.74 3.67 -18.64
C ASP A 22 -7.96 3.18 -17.20
N PRO A 23 -8.82 2.16 -16.98
CA PRO A 23 -9.07 1.64 -15.64
C PRO A 23 -7.81 1.10 -14.94
N ARG A 24 -6.82 0.64 -15.70
CA ARG A 24 -5.56 0.10 -15.14
C ARG A 24 -4.72 1.18 -14.45
N ASP A 25 -4.83 2.42 -14.91
CA ASP A 25 -4.12 3.54 -14.30
C ASP A 25 -4.65 3.89 -12.90
N HIS A 26 -5.84 3.41 -12.54
CA HIS A 26 -6.47 3.59 -11.24
C HIS A 26 -6.38 2.36 -10.34
N ASP A 27 -5.88 1.24 -10.85
CA ASP A 27 -5.82 -0.02 -10.13
C ASP A 27 -4.47 -0.22 -9.45
N PRO A 28 -4.38 -0.12 -8.11
CA PRO A 28 -3.12 -0.32 -7.39
C PRO A 28 -2.55 -1.72 -7.59
N TYR A 29 -3.39 -2.73 -7.82
CA TYR A 29 -2.95 -4.10 -8.06
C TYR A 29 -2.35 -4.27 -9.46
N ALA A 30 -2.85 -3.54 -10.46
CA ALA A 30 -2.22 -3.51 -11.77
C ALA A 30 -0.81 -2.90 -11.69
N TRP A 31 -0.64 -1.81 -10.96
CA TRP A 31 0.67 -1.19 -10.73
C TRP A 31 1.63 -2.13 -9.99
N LEU A 32 1.16 -2.75 -8.90
CA LEU A 32 1.96 -3.72 -8.14
C LEU A 32 2.34 -4.94 -8.98
N GLY A 33 1.41 -5.47 -9.76
CA GLY A 33 1.63 -6.64 -10.59
C GLY A 33 2.63 -6.40 -11.72
N GLU A 34 2.61 -5.22 -12.32
CA GLU A 34 3.50 -4.89 -13.44
C GLU A 34 4.85 -4.32 -13.00
N LEU A 35 4.88 -3.52 -11.94
CA LEU A 35 6.04 -2.75 -11.53
C LEU A 35 6.62 -3.15 -10.17
N GLY A 36 5.95 -4.02 -9.43
CA GLY A 36 6.36 -4.42 -8.08
C GLY A 36 7.77 -5.03 -8.04
N HIS A 37 8.18 -5.73 -9.09
CA HIS A 37 9.54 -6.28 -9.18
C HIS A 37 10.64 -5.20 -9.27
N LEU A 38 10.27 -3.96 -9.60
CA LEU A 38 11.16 -2.81 -9.65
C LEU A 38 11.09 -1.95 -8.38
N SER A 39 10.24 -2.32 -7.42
CA SER A 39 9.96 -1.54 -6.22
C SER A 39 10.37 -2.32 -4.96
N PRO A 40 11.60 -2.18 -4.48
CA PRO A 40 12.07 -2.87 -3.27
C PRO A 40 11.37 -2.40 -1.99
N ALA A 41 10.76 -1.22 -2.02
CA ALA A 41 9.87 -0.72 -0.98
C ALA A 41 8.57 -0.23 -1.61
N VAL A 42 7.44 -0.49 -0.94
CA VAL A 42 6.11 -0.06 -1.36
C VAL A 42 5.49 0.75 -0.22
N HIS A 43 5.08 1.97 -0.51
CA HIS A 43 4.30 2.78 0.41
C HIS A 43 2.85 2.27 0.43
N MET A 44 2.35 2.10 1.63
CA MET A 44 1.06 1.49 1.88
C MET A 44 0.18 2.41 2.70
N GLN A 45 -1.00 2.68 2.18
CA GLN A 45 -2.04 3.46 2.82
C GLN A 45 -3.39 2.85 2.46
N GLN A 46 -4.40 2.99 3.33
CA GLN A 46 -5.75 2.67 2.91
C GLN A 46 -6.35 3.83 2.14
N THR A 47 -7.14 3.52 1.13
CA THR A 47 -7.80 4.50 0.27
C THR A 47 -9.10 3.92 -0.28
N ASP A 48 -10.03 4.78 -0.62
CA ASP A 48 -11.25 4.41 -1.35
C ASP A 48 -11.09 4.43 -2.89
N GLY A 49 -9.88 4.71 -3.37
CA GLY A 49 -9.59 4.82 -4.79
C GLY A 49 -10.05 6.12 -5.45
N LYS A 50 -10.67 7.03 -4.68
CA LYS A 50 -11.19 8.33 -5.18
C LYS A 50 -10.29 9.51 -4.84
N GLY A 51 -9.17 9.25 -4.21
CA GLY A 51 -8.17 10.23 -3.82
C GLY A 51 -7.04 9.59 -3.04
N SER A 52 -5.96 10.33 -2.88
CA SER A 52 -4.88 9.95 -1.96
C SER A 52 -5.36 10.22 -0.54
N ARG A 53 -5.72 9.20 0.19
CA ARG A 53 -6.37 9.29 1.50
C ARG A 53 -5.43 9.22 2.67
N HIS A 54 -4.36 8.46 2.56
CA HIS A 54 -3.40 8.18 3.63
C HIS A 54 -4.06 7.64 4.91
N TRP A 55 -5.13 6.85 4.77
CA TRP A 55 -5.86 6.27 5.88
C TRP A 55 -5.09 5.10 6.51
N PRO A 56 -5.25 4.89 7.83
CA PRO A 56 -4.75 3.69 8.49
C PRO A 56 -5.59 2.44 8.11
N PHE A 57 -5.06 1.27 8.40
CA PHE A 57 -5.75 0.00 8.18
C PHE A 57 -6.47 -0.44 9.46
N THR A 58 -7.52 0.28 9.81
CA THR A 58 -8.43 -0.07 10.89
C THR A 58 -9.73 -0.61 10.33
N GLU A 59 -10.55 -1.24 11.16
CA GLU A 59 -11.82 -1.82 10.71
C GLU A 59 -12.71 -0.79 10.00
N GLU A 60 -12.78 0.43 10.54
CA GLU A 60 -13.59 1.51 9.99
C GLU A 60 -13.14 1.91 8.58
N TYR A 61 -11.84 2.08 8.38
CA TYR A 61 -11.29 2.47 7.09
C TYR A 61 -11.21 1.31 6.11
N ASN A 62 -10.99 0.08 6.59
CA ASN A 62 -10.98 -1.10 5.74
C ASN A 62 -12.35 -1.38 5.12
N LYS A 63 -13.45 -1.02 5.78
CA LYS A 63 -14.81 -1.12 5.21
C LYS A 63 -15.03 -0.22 4.01
N MET A 64 -14.35 0.92 3.95
CA MET A 64 -14.45 1.89 2.86
C MET A 64 -13.34 1.73 1.84
N GLY A 65 -12.28 1.05 2.22
CA GLY A 65 -11.04 0.99 1.46
C GLY A 65 -11.01 -0.12 0.41
N ILE A 66 -10.12 0.05 -0.56
CA ILE A 66 -9.90 -0.91 -1.66
C ILE A 66 -8.63 -1.74 -1.47
N ILE A 67 -7.77 -1.39 -0.51
CA ILE A 67 -6.53 -2.10 -0.27
C ILE A 67 -6.78 -3.26 0.70
N VAL A 68 -6.60 -4.46 0.20
CA VAL A 68 -6.74 -5.72 0.94
C VAL A 68 -5.38 -6.38 1.04
N ALA A 69 -4.89 -6.59 2.26
CA ALA A 69 -3.51 -7.04 2.51
C ALA A 69 -3.20 -8.38 1.83
N GLU A 70 -4.11 -9.35 1.92
CA GLU A 70 -3.93 -10.66 1.29
C GLU A 70 -3.77 -10.53 -0.24
N LYS A 71 -4.58 -9.68 -0.86
CA LYS A 71 -4.51 -9.44 -2.30
C LYS A 71 -3.21 -8.73 -2.71
N VAL A 72 -2.70 -7.85 -1.85
CA VAL A 72 -1.38 -7.23 -2.05
C VAL A 72 -0.29 -8.28 -2.03
N PHE A 73 -0.26 -9.15 -1.01
CA PHE A 73 0.72 -10.23 -0.92
C PHE A 73 0.68 -11.14 -2.14
N GLU A 74 -0.49 -11.63 -2.53
CA GLU A 74 -0.66 -12.47 -3.71
C GLU A 74 -0.19 -11.79 -4.99
N THR A 75 -0.47 -10.48 -5.13
CA THR A 75 -0.06 -9.70 -6.30
C THR A 75 1.46 -9.56 -6.37
N ILE A 76 2.10 -9.23 -5.25
CA ILE A 76 3.56 -9.12 -5.18
C ILE A 76 4.23 -10.48 -5.43
N GLU A 77 3.70 -11.55 -4.84
CA GLU A 77 4.23 -12.90 -5.02
C GLU A 77 4.24 -13.33 -6.49
N LYS A 78 3.20 -13.03 -7.24
CA LYS A 78 3.10 -13.32 -8.68
C LYS A 78 4.16 -12.61 -9.52
N THR A 79 4.79 -11.54 -9.03
CA THR A 79 5.90 -10.88 -9.72
C THR A 79 7.21 -11.65 -9.64
N GLY A 80 7.29 -12.66 -8.76
CA GLY A 80 8.51 -13.43 -8.51
C GLY A 80 9.54 -12.75 -7.62
N VAL A 81 9.26 -11.54 -7.11
CA VAL A 81 10.15 -10.84 -6.19
C VAL A 81 10.26 -11.60 -4.87
N LYS A 82 11.47 -11.67 -4.32
CA LYS A 82 11.74 -12.46 -3.10
C LYS A 82 11.62 -11.66 -1.81
N LYS A 83 11.72 -10.35 -1.91
CA LYS A 83 11.68 -9.47 -0.74
C LYS A 83 11.14 -8.11 -1.14
N THR A 84 10.14 -7.65 -0.42
CA THR A 84 9.58 -6.29 -0.52
C THR A 84 9.38 -5.75 0.89
N VAL A 85 9.72 -4.50 1.09
CA VAL A 85 9.47 -3.79 2.36
C VAL A 85 8.17 -3.00 2.20
N ILE A 86 7.21 -3.23 3.09
CA ILE A 86 5.98 -2.44 3.17
C ILE A 86 6.20 -1.33 4.19
N VAL A 87 5.99 -0.09 3.75
CA VAL A 87 6.16 1.12 4.55
C VAL A 87 4.81 1.81 4.66
N PHE A 88 4.28 1.93 5.87
CA PHE A 88 3.02 2.66 6.07
C PHE A 88 3.24 4.16 5.96
N GLU A 89 2.37 4.80 5.20
CA GLU A 89 2.37 6.24 5.00
C GLU A 89 0.98 6.81 5.34
N PHE A 90 0.80 7.18 6.61
CA PHE A 90 -0.46 7.72 7.11
C PHE A 90 -0.33 9.21 7.42
N PHE A 91 -1.40 9.98 7.12
CA PHE A 91 -1.51 11.38 7.50
C PHE A 91 -2.73 11.58 8.40
N PHE A 92 -2.50 12.13 9.59
CA PHE A 92 -3.53 12.25 10.62
C PHE A 92 -4.18 13.64 10.70
N SER A 93 -3.52 14.70 10.26
CA SER A 93 -3.99 16.06 10.51
C SER A 93 -4.72 16.75 9.35
N SER A 94 -4.65 16.22 8.14
CA SER A 94 -5.06 17.00 6.98
C SER A 94 -6.36 16.56 6.30
N HIS A 95 -6.88 15.36 6.60
CA HIS A 95 -8.00 14.79 5.84
C HIS A 95 -8.99 14.01 6.69
N ALA A 96 -9.51 14.61 7.75
CA ALA A 96 -10.57 14.03 8.57
C ALA A 96 -10.15 12.81 9.42
N ILE A 97 -8.86 12.50 9.56
CA ILE A 97 -8.39 11.52 10.52
C ILE A 97 -8.00 12.28 11.79
N PRO A 98 -8.64 12.02 12.93
CA PRO A 98 -8.26 12.65 14.18
C PRO A 98 -6.80 12.34 14.55
N GLU A 99 -6.08 13.33 15.05
CA GLU A 99 -4.73 13.12 15.60
C GLU A 99 -4.78 12.28 16.89
N GLU A 100 -5.87 12.40 17.63
CA GLU A 100 -6.14 11.55 18.78
C GLU A 100 -6.26 10.09 18.35
N GLY A 101 -5.53 9.22 19.03
CA GLY A 101 -5.50 7.80 18.71
C GLY A 101 -4.58 7.42 17.55
N ALA A 102 -3.73 8.34 17.07
CA ALA A 102 -2.78 8.05 15.99
C ALA A 102 -1.90 6.84 16.29
N LEU A 103 -1.36 6.74 17.51
CA LEU A 103 -0.54 5.60 17.92
C LEU A 103 -1.35 4.28 17.91
N ASP A 104 -2.59 4.32 18.38
CA ASP A 104 -3.48 3.16 18.36
C ASP A 104 -3.80 2.74 16.91
N ASN A 105 -4.11 3.69 16.05
CA ASN A 105 -4.34 3.43 14.61
C ASN A 105 -3.13 2.80 13.93
N LEU A 106 -1.91 3.23 14.27
CA LEU A 106 -0.68 2.62 13.77
C LEU A 106 -0.53 1.17 14.26
N LYS A 107 -0.72 0.92 15.55
CA LYS A 107 -0.65 -0.43 16.13
C LYS A 107 -1.68 -1.37 15.48
N ARG A 108 -2.92 -0.93 15.35
CA ARG A 108 -4.00 -1.72 14.73
C ARG A 108 -3.68 -2.02 13.26
N SER A 109 -3.09 -1.07 12.54
CA SER A 109 -2.66 -1.28 11.15
C SER A 109 -1.56 -2.34 11.05
N VAL A 110 -0.57 -2.31 11.94
CA VAL A 110 0.48 -3.33 11.99
C VAL A 110 -0.12 -4.71 12.26
N VAL A 111 -1.01 -4.81 13.25
CA VAL A 111 -1.68 -6.09 13.60
C VAL A 111 -2.47 -6.63 12.41
N TYR A 112 -3.27 -5.79 11.75
CA TYR A 112 -4.02 -6.18 10.55
C TYR A 112 -3.13 -6.81 9.48
N TRP A 113 -2.00 -6.18 9.17
CA TRP A 113 -1.07 -6.67 8.16
C TRP A 113 -0.32 -7.93 8.60
N GLN A 114 0.05 -8.05 9.89
CA GLN A 114 0.68 -9.26 10.44
C GLN A 114 -0.28 -10.45 10.42
N GLU A 115 -1.54 -10.24 10.80
CA GLU A 115 -2.56 -11.28 10.74
C GLU A 115 -2.85 -11.72 9.30
N ALA A 116 -2.93 -10.78 8.36
CA ALA A 116 -3.08 -11.09 6.95
C ALA A 116 -1.88 -11.91 6.42
N HIS A 117 -0.66 -11.53 6.78
CA HIS A 117 0.55 -12.27 6.43
C HIS A 117 0.50 -13.71 6.98
N HIS A 118 0.07 -13.86 8.23
CA HIS A 118 -0.07 -15.18 8.85
C HIS A 118 -1.13 -16.03 8.14
N ARG A 119 -2.25 -15.44 7.73
CA ARG A 119 -3.28 -16.17 6.95
C ARG A 119 -2.79 -16.66 5.60
N VAL A 120 -1.91 -15.91 4.94
CA VAL A 120 -1.40 -16.27 3.61
C VAL A 120 -0.23 -17.25 3.70
N TYR A 121 0.68 -17.05 4.64
CA TYR A 121 1.95 -17.77 4.68
C TYR A 121 2.11 -18.73 5.89
N GLY A 122 1.19 -18.70 6.80
CA GLY A 122 1.24 -19.51 8.04
C GLY A 122 2.08 -18.84 9.10
#